data_3feb28534187e41afca7cb76171705a5
#
_entry.id   3feb28534187e41afca7cb76171705a5
#
_cell.length_a   1.000
_cell.length_b   1.000
_cell.length_c   1.000
_cell.angle_alpha   90.00
_cell.angle_beta   90.00
_cell.angle_gamma   90.00
#
_symmetry.space_group_name_H-M   'P 1'
#
loop_
_entity.id
_entity.type
_entity.pdbx_description
1 polymer ?
#
loop_
_entity_poly.entity_id
_entity_poly.type
_entity_poly.pdbx_seq_one_letter_code
_entity_poly.pdbx_strand_id
1 'polypeptide(L)'
;VVEFQHVKQGKGPAFVRTKLKSVLTGKVVDKTFNAGVKIDVAILEKREMNFLYKDGEDFVFMDNKTFDQTNISSEVVGDAVNYMLENTEAIVAVHEGNPLYIELPASVVLTITYTEPGIQGDRSSGGTKPATVETGIEIQVPLFIKQDEKVLVDTRDGSYQGRA
;
A
#
# COMPACT_ATOMS: atom_id res chain seq x y z
N VAL A 1 9.07 12.74 8.15
CA VAL A 1 10.27 13.26 7.46
C VAL A 1 10.81 12.17 6.55
N VAL A 2 10.88 12.44 5.25
CA VAL A 2 11.41 11.49 4.25
C VAL A 2 12.91 11.68 4.06
N GLU A 3 13.33 12.94 4.07
CA GLU A 3 14.73 13.33 3.83
C GLU A 3 15.02 14.63 4.56
N PHE A 4 16.24 14.79 5.04
CA PHE A 4 16.67 16.04 5.65
C PHE A 4 18.11 16.34 5.33
N GLN A 5 18.45 17.63 5.31
CA GLN A 5 19.81 18.13 5.15
C GLN A 5 20.06 19.27 6.12
N HIS A 6 21.06 19.12 6.97
CA HIS A 6 21.52 20.16 7.88
C HIS A 6 22.49 21.06 7.12
N VAL A 7 22.17 22.36 7.05
CA VAL A 7 23.00 23.35 6.36
C VAL A 7 23.51 24.37 7.37
N LYS A 8 24.83 24.50 7.47
CA LYS A 8 25.50 25.49 8.31
C LYS A 8 26.21 26.49 7.44
N GLN A 9 25.75 27.74 7.42
CA GLN A 9 26.41 28.84 6.73
C GLN A 9 27.35 29.53 7.71
N GLY A 10 28.57 29.90 7.26
CA GLY A 10 29.69 30.36 8.10
C GLY A 10 29.36 31.43 9.12
N LYS A 11 28.60 32.47 8.78
CA LYS A 11 28.17 33.54 9.69
C LYS A 11 26.69 33.66 9.92
N GLY A 12 25.90 32.80 9.30
CA GLY A 12 24.43 32.78 9.46
C GLY A 12 23.94 31.69 10.41
N PRO A 13 22.67 31.76 10.87
CA PRO A 13 22.07 30.68 11.64
C PRO A 13 22.00 29.42 10.80
N ALA A 14 22.29 28.28 11.44
CA ALA A 14 22.11 26.97 10.81
C ALA A 14 20.63 26.68 10.58
N PHE A 15 20.32 25.99 9.51
CA PHE A 15 18.96 25.56 9.17
C PHE A 15 18.92 24.13 8.66
N VAL A 16 17.74 23.52 8.71
CA VAL A 16 17.52 22.15 8.26
C VAL A 16 16.48 22.18 7.13
N ARG A 17 16.88 21.74 5.95
CA ARG A 17 15.97 21.52 4.85
C ARG A 17 15.36 20.12 5.01
N THR A 18 14.04 20.05 4.97
CA THR A 18 13.34 18.80 5.13
C THR A 18 12.42 18.54 3.95
N LYS A 19 12.31 17.27 3.60
CA LYS A 19 11.28 16.79 2.70
C LYS A 19 10.26 16.03 3.55
N LEU A 20 9.03 16.53 3.59
CA LEU A 20 7.96 16.02 4.42
C LEU A 20 6.90 15.35 3.57
N LYS A 21 6.48 14.16 3.97
CA LYS A 21 5.35 13.45 3.36
C LYS A 21 4.17 13.44 4.32
N SER A 22 3.03 13.96 3.88
CA SER A 22 1.80 13.85 4.65
C SER A 22 1.34 12.41 4.75
N VAL A 23 1.14 11.89 5.96
CA VAL A 23 0.61 10.53 6.16
C VAL A 23 -0.86 10.43 5.73
N LEU A 24 -1.60 11.54 5.69
CA LEU A 24 -3.00 11.56 5.29
C LEU A 24 -3.20 11.64 3.78
N THR A 25 -2.43 12.48 3.11
CA THR A 25 -2.62 12.75 1.67
C THR A 25 -1.54 12.14 0.78
N GLY A 26 -0.41 11.72 1.34
CA GLY A 26 0.75 11.25 0.60
C GLY A 26 1.53 12.34 -0.13
N LYS A 27 1.11 13.59 -0.05
CA LYS A 27 1.80 14.71 -0.68
C LYS A 27 3.14 14.97 -0.02
N VAL A 28 4.15 15.24 -0.85
CA VAL A 28 5.50 15.59 -0.41
C VAL A 28 5.71 17.09 -0.58
N VAL A 29 6.17 17.75 0.47
CA VAL A 29 6.49 19.18 0.47
C VAL A 29 7.87 19.42 1.05
N ASP A 30 8.54 20.45 0.57
CA ASP A 30 9.80 20.90 1.14
C ASP A 30 9.54 21.97 2.19
N LYS A 31 10.20 21.85 3.35
CA LYS A 31 10.09 22.82 4.43
C LYS A 31 11.44 23.03 5.10
N THR A 32 11.79 24.27 5.34
CA THR A 32 13.03 24.64 6.02
C THR A 32 12.72 25.06 7.46
N PHE A 33 13.44 24.46 8.41
CA PHE A 33 13.35 24.80 9.83
C PHE A 33 14.67 25.41 10.30
N ASN A 34 14.60 26.36 11.21
CA ASN A 34 15.79 26.81 11.91
C ASN A 34 16.32 25.66 12.79
N ALA A 35 17.65 25.51 12.85
CA ALA A 35 18.23 24.48 13.71
C ALA A 35 17.85 24.71 15.18
N GLY A 36 17.48 23.63 15.86
CA GLY A 36 17.04 23.69 17.28
C GLY A 36 15.57 24.03 17.50
N VAL A 37 14.79 24.26 16.44
CA VAL A 37 13.33 24.44 16.56
C VAL A 37 12.71 23.16 17.08
N LYS A 38 11.84 23.28 18.06
CA LYS A 38 11.08 22.14 18.60
C LYS A 38 9.85 21.92 17.73
N ILE A 39 9.58 20.66 17.43
CA ILE A 39 8.37 20.22 16.73
C ILE A 39 7.64 19.19 17.60
N ASP A 40 6.32 19.14 17.47
CA ASP A 40 5.53 18.14 18.16
C ASP A 40 5.75 16.76 17.52
N VAL A 41 5.94 15.75 18.37
CA VAL A 41 6.09 14.37 17.93
C VAL A 41 4.72 13.69 18.00
N ALA A 42 4.25 13.17 16.86
CA ALA A 42 3.06 12.34 16.83
C ALA A 42 3.44 10.88 17.06
N ILE A 43 2.74 10.23 17.98
CA ILE A 43 2.93 8.80 18.25
C ILE A 43 1.87 8.04 17.45
N LEU A 44 2.32 7.21 16.52
CA LEU A 44 1.44 6.32 15.76
C LEU A 44 1.48 4.93 16.39
N GLU A 45 0.28 4.39 16.65
CA GLU A 45 0.11 3.01 17.04
C GLU A 45 -0.14 2.18 15.78
N LYS A 46 0.65 1.13 15.57
CA LYS A 46 0.46 0.17 14.48
C LYS A 46 -0.23 -1.07 15.02
N ARG A 47 -1.41 -1.36 14.51
CA ARG A 47 -2.22 -2.51 14.90
C ARG A 47 -2.29 -3.52 13.77
N GLU A 48 -2.02 -4.78 14.08
CA GLU A 48 -2.22 -5.89 13.15
C GLU A 48 -3.70 -6.24 13.12
N MET A 49 -4.32 -6.12 11.96
CA MET A 49 -5.73 -6.37 11.76
C MET A 49 -5.95 -7.26 10.54
N ASN A 50 -7.11 -7.92 10.51
CA ASN A 50 -7.59 -8.66 9.34
C ASN A 50 -8.79 -7.96 8.75
N PHE A 51 -8.80 -7.82 7.44
CA PHE A 51 -9.96 -7.36 6.70
C PHE A 51 -11.04 -8.45 6.73
N LEU A 52 -12.26 -8.10 7.17
CA LEU A 52 -13.37 -9.05 7.23
C LEU A 52 -14.30 -8.92 6.04
N TYR A 53 -14.91 -7.76 5.85
CA TYR A 53 -15.87 -7.52 4.77
C TYR A 53 -16.06 -6.03 4.52
N LYS A 54 -16.64 -5.74 3.37
CA LYS A 54 -17.03 -4.38 3.00
C LYS A 54 -18.45 -4.10 3.46
N ASP A 55 -18.65 -2.99 4.15
CA ASP A 55 -19.94 -2.50 4.61
C ASP A 55 -20.23 -1.13 4.00
N GLY A 56 -21.03 -1.10 2.94
CA GLY A 56 -21.25 0.13 2.18
C GLY A 56 -19.95 0.66 1.57
N GLU A 57 -19.56 1.87 1.97
CA GLU A 57 -18.28 2.47 1.56
C GLU A 57 -17.15 2.22 2.55
N ASP A 58 -17.47 1.62 3.70
CA ASP A 58 -16.51 1.30 4.73
C ASP A 58 -16.00 -0.13 4.62
N PHE A 59 -14.83 -0.36 5.20
CA PHE A 59 -14.19 -1.65 5.28
C PHE A 59 -14.06 -2.04 6.73
N VAL A 60 -14.57 -3.22 7.10
CA VAL A 60 -14.54 -3.70 8.48
C VAL A 60 -13.29 -4.52 8.70
N PHE A 61 -12.49 -4.11 9.66
CA PHE A 61 -11.28 -4.78 10.09
C PHE A 61 -11.42 -5.27 11.53
N MET A 62 -10.81 -6.39 11.83
CA MET A 62 -10.77 -6.95 13.18
C MET A 62 -9.34 -6.91 13.72
N ASP A 63 -9.17 -6.35 14.91
CA ASP A 63 -7.90 -6.37 15.63
C ASP A 63 -7.54 -7.80 16.03
N ASN A 64 -6.33 -8.25 15.69
CA ASN A 64 -5.90 -9.61 15.95
C ASN A 64 -5.63 -9.90 17.44
N LYS A 65 -5.49 -8.88 18.27
CA LYS A 65 -5.24 -9.01 19.71
C LYS A 65 -6.51 -8.88 20.53
N THR A 66 -7.33 -7.86 20.22
CA THR A 66 -8.53 -7.55 21.01
C THR A 66 -9.80 -8.15 20.42
N PHE A 67 -9.77 -8.56 19.14
CA PHE A 67 -10.90 -9.03 18.36
C PHE A 67 -12.00 -7.98 18.16
N ASP A 68 -11.71 -6.72 18.47
CA ASP A 68 -12.63 -5.62 18.20
C ASP A 68 -12.68 -5.34 16.71
N GLN A 69 -13.88 -5.05 16.22
CA GLN A 69 -14.13 -4.66 14.84
C GLN A 69 -14.16 -3.14 14.72
N THR A 70 -13.53 -2.64 13.69
CA THR A 70 -13.45 -1.19 13.40
C THR A 70 -13.79 -0.96 11.93
N ASN A 71 -14.66 0.02 11.68
CA ASN A 71 -14.95 0.46 10.32
C ASN A 71 -13.89 1.47 9.88
N ILE A 72 -13.28 1.21 8.75
CA ILE A 72 -12.26 2.09 8.15
C ILE A 72 -12.81 2.59 6.80
N SER A 73 -12.77 3.90 6.61
CA SER A 73 -13.31 4.52 5.40
C SER A 73 -12.50 4.15 4.14
N SER A 74 -13.17 4.21 2.99
CA SER A 74 -12.53 3.98 1.69
C SER A 74 -11.39 4.96 1.41
N GLU A 75 -11.45 6.16 1.95
CA GLU A 75 -10.37 7.15 1.80
C GLU A 75 -9.07 6.70 2.51
N VAL A 76 -9.19 6.09 3.68
CA VAL A 76 -8.05 5.56 4.44
C VAL A 76 -7.50 4.29 3.79
N VAL A 77 -8.38 3.41 3.32
CA VAL A 77 -7.99 2.17 2.64
C VAL A 77 -7.28 2.48 1.31
N GLY A 78 -7.81 3.43 0.56
CA GLY A 78 -7.21 3.86 -0.72
C GLY A 78 -7.01 2.71 -1.69
N ASP A 79 -5.86 2.69 -2.37
CA ASP A 79 -5.53 1.67 -3.38
C ASP A 79 -5.33 0.27 -2.81
N ALA A 80 -5.22 0.13 -1.49
CA ALA A 80 -5.11 -1.18 -0.85
C ALA A 80 -6.29 -2.09 -1.17
N VAL A 81 -7.46 -1.52 -1.47
CA VAL A 81 -8.65 -2.28 -1.87
C VAL A 81 -8.39 -3.20 -3.07
N ASN A 82 -7.49 -2.81 -3.97
CA ASN A 82 -7.14 -3.57 -5.16
C ASN A 82 -6.45 -4.90 -4.86
N TYR A 83 -5.97 -5.09 -3.63
CA TYR A 83 -5.17 -6.25 -3.22
C TYR A 83 -5.74 -6.93 -1.99
N MET A 84 -6.87 -6.48 -1.45
CA MET A 84 -7.48 -7.05 -0.25
C MET A 84 -8.56 -8.05 -0.58
N LEU A 85 -8.43 -9.22 0.00
CA LEU A 85 -9.47 -10.24 0.06
C LEU A 85 -9.92 -10.41 1.51
N GLU A 86 -11.04 -11.09 1.74
CA GLU A 86 -11.45 -11.47 3.09
C GLU A 86 -10.30 -12.19 3.81
N ASN A 87 -10.09 -11.81 5.07
CA ASN A 87 -9.00 -12.30 5.92
C ASN A 87 -7.58 -11.87 5.51
N THR A 88 -7.43 -10.91 4.59
CA THR A 88 -6.12 -10.32 4.32
C THR A 88 -5.62 -9.60 5.56
N GLU A 89 -4.40 -9.92 5.97
CA GLU A 89 -3.73 -9.20 7.04
C GLU A 89 -3.30 -7.82 6.58
N ALA A 90 -3.47 -6.83 7.44
CA ALA A 90 -3.03 -5.47 7.21
C ALA A 90 -2.55 -4.84 8.52
N ILE A 91 -1.63 -3.90 8.41
CA ILE A 91 -1.23 -3.06 9.53
C ILE A 91 -1.97 -1.74 9.39
N VAL A 92 -2.73 -1.39 10.41
CA VAL A 92 -3.47 -0.13 10.47
C VAL A 92 -2.74 0.83 11.39
N ALA A 93 -2.31 1.96 10.86
CA ALA A 93 -1.69 3.02 11.65
C ALA A 93 -2.81 3.89 12.26
N VAL A 94 -2.77 4.03 13.57
CA VAL A 94 -3.81 4.73 14.35
C VAL A 94 -3.16 5.85 15.16
N HIS A 95 -3.75 7.03 15.13
CA HIS A 95 -3.37 8.15 15.97
C HIS A 95 -4.58 8.60 16.79
N GLU A 96 -4.46 8.57 18.10
CA GLU A 96 -5.53 8.94 19.03
C GLU A 96 -6.88 8.24 18.73
N GLY A 97 -6.81 6.95 18.39
CA GLY A 97 -7.98 6.13 18.06
C GLY A 97 -8.47 6.27 16.61
N ASN A 98 -7.89 7.16 15.80
CA ASN A 98 -8.31 7.38 14.42
C ASN A 98 -7.38 6.65 13.44
N PRO A 99 -7.90 5.77 12.58
CA PRO A 99 -7.12 5.17 11.51
C PRO A 99 -6.62 6.22 10.52
N LEU A 100 -5.33 6.20 10.20
CA LEU A 100 -4.72 7.15 9.26
C LEU A 100 -4.40 6.53 7.92
N TYR A 101 -3.82 5.34 7.91
CA TYR A 101 -3.46 4.61 6.69
C TYR A 101 -3.33 3.12 6.97
N ILE A 102 -3.27 2.34 5.89
CA ILE A 102 -3.13 0.89 5.92
C ILE A 102 -1.86 0.49 5.20
N GLU A 103 -1.11 -0.45 5.78
CA GLU A 103 0.02 -1.11 5.14
C GLU A 103 -0.34 -2.57 4.88
N LEU A 104 -0.25 -2.99 3.62
CA LEU A 104 -0.42 -4.39 3.23
C LEU A 104 0.92 -5.14 3.26
N PRO A 105 0.90 -6.48 3.33
CA PRO A 105 2.10 -7.27 3.04
C PRO A 105 2.68 -6.89 1.67
N ALA A 106 3.98 -7.06 1.49
CA ALA A 106 4.65 -6.72 0.24
C ALA A 106 4.07 -7.45 -0.97
N SER A 107 3.58 -8.67 -0.76
CA SER A 107 2.96 -9.50 -1.80
C SER A 107 1.70 -10.15 -1.26
N VAL A 108 0.74 -10.34 -2.15
CA VAL A 108 -0.50 -11.09 -1.86
C VAL A 108 -0.72 -12.14 -2.93
N VAL A 109 -1.44 -13.20 -2.57
CA VAL A 109 -1.84 -14.25 -3.52
C VAL A 109 -3.22 -13.90 -4.06
N LEU A 110 -3.31 -13.76 -5.38
CA LEU A 110 -4.57 -13.48 -6.08
C LEU A 110 -4.83 -14.53 -7.14
N THR A 111 -6.09 -14.91 -7.32
CA THR A 111 -6.51 -15.86 -8.36
C THR A 111 -6.83 -15.12 -9.64
N ILE A 112 -6.32 -15.62 -10.76
CA ILE A 112 -6.68 -15.11 -12.09
C ILE A 112 -8.11 -15.51 -12.41
N THR A 113 -9.00 -14.54 -12.57
CA THR A 113 -10.41 -14.79 -12.92
C THR A 113 -10.66 -14.82 -14.42
N TYR A 114 -9.86 -14.05 -15.17
CA TYR A 114 -9.93 -14.03 -16.63
C TYR A 114 -8.58 -13.68 -17.23
N THR A 115 -8.19 -14.40 -18.27
CA THR A 115 -7.08 -14.07 -19.14
C THR A 115 -7.25 -14.77 -20.49
N GLU A 116 -6.76 -14.14 -21.54
CA GLU A 116 -6.75 -14.76 -22.86
C GLU A 116 -5.64 -15.81 -22.98
N PRO A 117 -5.79 -16.82 -23.84
CA PRO A 117 -4.71 -17.75 -24.15
C PRO A 117 -3.49 -16.99 -24.67
N GLY A 118 -2.30 -17.33 -24.16
CA GLY A 118 -1.06 -16.78 -24.71
C GLY A 118 -0.78 -17.40 -26.07
N ILE A 119 -0.76 -16.60 -27.13
CA ILE A 119 -0.38 -17.06 -28.45
C ILE A 119 1.15 -17.03 -28.56
N GLN A 120 1.75 -18.23 -28.61
CA GLN A 120 3.17 -18.37 -28.94
C GLN A 120 3.33 -18.20 -30.44
N GLY A 121 4.12 -17.26 -30.86
CA GLY A 121 4.43 -17.09 -32.29
C GLY A 121 4.84 -15.68 -32.67
N ASP A 122 4.26 -14.68 -32.08
CA ASP A 122 4.55 -13.29 -32.46
C ASP A 122 5.65 -12.62 -31.64
N ARG A 123 6.21 -13.29 -30.63
CA ARG A 123 7.24 -12.71 -29.76
C ARG A 123 8.33 -13.73 -29.41
N SER A 124 9.52 -13.38 -29.76
CA SER A 124 10.69 -14.25 -29.59
C SER A 124 11.20 -14.41 -28.16
N SER A 125 10.70 -13.67 -27.18
CA SER A 125 11.06 -13.83 -25.78
C SER A 125 10.17 -13.03 -24.85
N GLY A 126 9.62 -13.68 -23.80
CA GLY A 126 9.16 -13.04 -22.59
C GLY A 126 8.03 -12.02 -22.72
N GLY A 127 7.09 -12.20 -23.60
CA GLY A 127 5.91 -11.34 -23.69
C GLY A 127 4.98 -11.47 -22.47
N THR A 128 4.23 -10.42 -22.20
CA THR A 128 3.18 -10.41 -21.18
C THR A 128 1.82 -10.26 -21.81
N LYS A 129 0.78 -10.59 -21.05
CA LYS A 129 -0.61 -10.40 -21.42
C LYS A 129 -1.40 -9.87 -20.24
N PRO A 130 -2.51 -9.14 -20.49
CA PRO A 130 -3.38 -8.70 -19.41
C PRO A 130 -4.14 -9.88 -18.79
N ALA A 131 -4.31 -9.83 -17.49
CA ALA A 131 -5.11 -10.78 -16.73
C ALA A 131 -5.89 -10.05 -15.65
N THR A 132 -7.15 -10.44 -15.48
CA THR A 132 -7.99 -9.91 -14.41
C THR A 132 -7.89 -10.85 -13.22
N VAL A 133 -7.69 -10.27 -12.04
CA VAL A 133 -7.61 -11.01 -10.77
C VAL A 133 -8.92 -10.88 -9.99
N GLU A 134 -9.08 -11.71 -8.98
CA GLU A 134 -10.33 -11.81 -8.20
C GLU A 134 -10.75 -10.52 -7.48
N THR A 135 -9.85 -9.57 -7.27
CA THR A 135 -10.18 -8.24 -6.74
C THR A 135 -10.74 -7.29 -7.80
N GLY A 136 -10.73 -7.68 -9.07
CA GLY A 136 -11.29 -6.92 -10.19
C GLY A 136 -10.28 -6.08 -10.97
N ILE A 137 -9.04 -5.97 -10.52
CA ILE A 137 -8.00 -5.22 -11.24
C ILE A 137 -7.37 -6.07 -12.35
N GLU A 138 -6.79 -5.39 -13.33
CA GLU A 138 -6.01 -6.00 -14.40
C GLU A 138 -4.52 -5.86 -14.11
N ILE A 139 -3.78 -6.97 -14.28
CA ILE A 139 -2.33 -6.99 -14.13
C ILE A 139 -1.69 -7.62 -15.38
N GLN A 140 -0.40 -7.36 -15.58
CA GLN A 140 0.37 -7.99 -16.64
C GLN A 140 1.01 -9.28 -16.13
N VAL A 141 0.76 -10.38 -16.82
CA VAL A 141 1.29 -11.70 -16.46
C VAL A 141 2.03 -12.32 -17.64
N PRO A 142 2.97 -13.26 -17.39
CA PRO A 142 3.58 -14.02 -18.49
C PRO A 142 2.55 -14.78 -19.34
N LEU A 143 2.89 -15.04 -20.60
CA LEU A 143 1.96 -15.67 -21.56
C LEU A 143 1.51 -17.07 -21.13
N PHE A 144 2.29 -17.78 -20.31
CA PHE A 144 1.97 -19.14 -19.86
C PHE A 144 0.94 -19.20 -18.72
N ILE A 145 0.60 -18.06 -18.10
CA ILE A 145 -0.39 -18.02 -17.01
C ILE A 145 -1.78 -18.27 -17.57
N LYS A 146 -2.53 -19.12 -16.87
CA LYS A 146 -3.89 -19.52 -17.25
C LYS A 146 -4.92 -18.99 -16.25
N GLN A 147 -6.16 -19.01 -16.68
CA GLN A 147 -7.30 -18.72 -15.82
C GLN A 147 -7.32 -19.73 -14.65
N ASP A 148 -7.79 -19.28 -13.50
CA ASP A 148 -7.88 -20.01 -12.23
C ASP A 148 -6.53 -20.33 -11.56
N GLU A 149 -5.41 -19.90 -12.13
CA GLU A 149 -4.12 -19.97 -11.45
C GLU A 149 -3.98 -18.91 -10.36
N LYS A 150 -3.28 -19.26 -9.31
CA LYS A 150 -2.92 -18.34 -8.22
C LYS A 150 -1.54 -17.74 -8.48
N VAL A 151 -1.44 -16.44 -8.33
CA VAL A 151 -0.21 -15.69 -8.58
C VAL A 151 0.13 -14.79 -7.40
N LEU A 152 1.41 -14.53 -7.22
CA LEU A 152 1.91 -13.53 -6.28
C LEU A 152 1.94 -12.18 -6.98
N VAL A 153 1.35 -11.19 -6.33
CA VAL A 153 1.26 -9.82 -6.84
C VAL A 153 1.88 -8.86 -5.83
N ASP A 154 2.75 -7.98 -6.30
CA ASP A 154 3.32 -6.91 -5.49
C ASP A 154 2.23 -5.87 -5.17
N THR A 155 2.03 -5.59 -3.90
CA THR A 155 0.98 -4.67 -3.44
C THR A 155 1.32 -3.20 -3.64
N ARG A 156 2.54 -2.87 -4.03
CA ARG A 156 2.99 -1.50 -4.27
C ARG A 156 2.63 -1.01 -5.67
N ASP A 157 2.77 -1.87 -6.66
CA ASP A 157 2.62 -1.50 -8.08
C ASP A 157 1.73 -2.45 -8.89
N GLY A 158 1.26 -3.55 -8.29
CA GLY A 158 0.43 -4.54 -8.97
C GLY A 158 1.19 -5.47 -9.90
N SER A 159 2.52 -5.54 -9.79
CA SER A 159 3.32 -6.39 -10.67
C SER A 159 3.26 -7.86 -10.29
N TYR A 160 3.27 -8.71 -11.31
CA TYR A 160 3.39 -10.15 -11.16
C TYR A 160 4.77 -10.53 -10.61
N GLN A 161 4.82 -11.35 -9.57
CA GLN A 161 6.07 -11.80 -8.96
C GLN A 161 6.35 -13.29 -9.13
N GLY A 162 5.35 -14.08 -9.46
CA GLY A 162 5.49 -15.51 -9.61
C GLY A 162 4.18 -16.27 -9.43
N ARG A 163 4.22 -17.56 -9.63
CA ARG A 163 3.13 -18.46 -9.27
C ARG A 163 3.12 -18.64 -7.74
N ALA A 164 1.94 -18.72 -7.18
CA ALA A 164 1.78 -18.97 -5.75
C ALA A 164 1.80 -20.47 -5.45
#